data_1134e7663713c75ccbe0202e6e7c2593
#
_entry.id   1134e7663713c75ccbe0202e6e7c2593
#
_cell.length_a   1.000
_cell.length_b   1.000
_cell.length_c   1.000
_cell.angle_alpha   90.00
_cell.angle_beta   90.00
_cell.angle_gamma   90.00
#
_symmetry.space_group_name_H-M   'P 1'
#
loop_
_entity.id
_entity.type
_entity.pdbx_description
1 polymer ?
#
loop_
_entity_poly.entity_id
_entity_poly.type
_entity_poly.pdbx_seq_one_letter_code
_entity_poly.pdbx_strand_id
1 'polypeptide(L)'
;DERVYIRQGSKNEDVYAYAERLYKNGNYEAAQLVFAFLDDFKDSEQRIEDCKEAQKGVKYDKAVALYDSGEYEEAQKIFSSLRDFKDSADREALCRDALKNEEYERAKALMAEGSYDEASSILSSLGDYKDCSTLASECAAGVREAKYNRAKELLEKGCYNTAATILYNLSGKDAAALLRECDKRQKIELCNTW
;
A
#
# COMPACT_ATOMS: atom_id res chain seq x y z
N ASP A 1 26.46 20.19 3.76
CA ASP A 1 27.54 19.81 2.82
C ASP A 1 28.89 20.02 3.49
N GLU A 2 29.36 19.05 4.31
CA GLU A 2 30.72 19.05 4.81
C GLU A 2 31.66 18.63 3.67
N ARG A 3 32.28 19.61 3.04
CA ARG A 3 33.33 19.35 2.04
C ARG A 3 34.57 18.84 2.76
N VAL A 4 34.98 17.63 2.44
CA VAL A 4 36.24 17.06 2.93
C VAL A 4 37.41 17.76 2.21
N TYR A 5 38.19 18.54 2.95
CA TYR A 5 39.39 19.19 2.45
C TYR A 5 40.64 18.50 2.99
N ILE A 6 41.34 17.77 2.13
CA ILE A 6 42.67 17.25 2.44
C ILE A 6 43.71 18.27 1.92
N ARG A 7 44.52 18.81 2.84
CA ARG A 7 45.60 19.73 2.46
C ARG A 7 46.67 19.01 1.64
N GLN A 8 47.08 19.61 0.53
CA GLN A 8 48.21 19.12 -0.26
C GLN A 8 49.50 19.07 0.61
N GLY A 9 50.10 17.88 0.73
CA GLY A 9 51.29 17.66 1.57
C GLY A 9 50.99 17.16 3.00
N SER A 10 49.76 16.82 3.33
CA SER A 10 49.44 16.10 4.61
C SER A 10 50.06 14.71 4.61
N LYS A 11 50.59 14.29 5.77
CA LYS A 11 51.08 12.91 5.94
C LYS A 11 49.93 11.92 5.90
N ASN A 12 50.14 10.75 5.31
CA ASN A 12 49.09 9.71 5.23
C ASN A 12 48.57 9.30 6.60
N GLU A 13 49.40 9.30 7.64
CA GLU A 13 49.01 9.05 9.01
C GLU A 13 47.96 10.05 9.55
N ASP A 14 48.13 11.35 9.27
CA ASP A 14 47.21 12.40 9.71
C ASP A 14 45.86 12.28 8.97
N VAL A 15 45.92 11.97 7.66
CA VAL A 15 44.74 11.76 6.83
C VAL A 15 43.97 10.51 7.29
N TYR A 16 44.70 9.42 7.58
CA TYR A 16 44.10 8.20 8.11
C TYR A 16 43.42 8.43 9.47
N ALA A 17 44.10 9.12 10.41
CA ALA A 17 43.53 9.47 11.69
C ALA A 17 42.28 10.36 11.57
N TYR A 18 42.24 11.23 10.56
CA TYR A 18 41.05 12.03 10.25
C TYR A 18 39.89 11.15 9.75
N ALA A 19 40.14 10.19 8.85
CA ALA A 19 39.14 9.24 8.36
C ALA A 19 38.55 8.39 9.51
N GLU A 20 39.43 7.90 10.40
CA GLU A 20 39.01 7.15 11.59
C GLU A 20 38.09 7.97 12.51
N ARG A 21 38.35 9.25 12.67
CA ARG A 21 37.51 10.14 13.47
C ARG A 21 36.15 10.36 12.81
N LEU A 22 36.11 10.54 11.48
CA LEU A 22 34.87 10.63 10.72
C LEU A 22 34.02 9.37 10.89
N TYR A 23 34.65 8.20 10.76
CA TYR A 23 33.99 6.91 10.96
C TYR A 23 33.37 6.78 12.37
N LYS A 24 34.16 7.08 13.41
CA LYS A 24 33.69 7.04 14.81
C LYS A 24 32.54 8.00 15.10
N ASN A 25 32.48 9.12 14.39
CA ASN A 25 31.41 10.09 14.50
C ASN A 25 30.16 9.74 13.64
N GLY A 26 30.17 8.58 12.96
CA GLY A 26 29.05 8.15 12.11
C GLY A 26 29.01 8.80 10.73
N ASN A 27 30.03 9.61 10.38
CA ASN A 27 30.10 10.23 9.06
C ASN A 27 30.79 9.28 8.05
N TYR A 28 30.09 8.18 7.77
CA TYR A 28 30.64 7.06 6.99
C TYR A 28 30.92 7.42 5.52
N GLU A 29 30.11 8.30 4.92
CA GLU A 29 30.32 8.75 3.54
C GLU A 29 31.62 9.56 3.43
N ALA A 30 31.84 10.52 4.34
CA ALA A 30 33.05 11.31 4.35
C ALA A 30 34.27 10.44 4.71
N ALA A 31 34.15 9.53 5.67
CA ALA A 31 35.21 8.58 6.02
C ALA A 31 35.62 7.72 4.82
N GLN A 32 34.64 7.18 4.08
CA GLN A 32 34.88 6.37 2.89
C GLN A 32 35.67 7.13 1.82
N LEU A 33 35.32 8.40 1.57
CA LEU A 33 36.03 9.25 0.60
C LEU A 33 37.47 9.50 1.02
N VAL A 34 37.71 9.73 2.32
CA VAL A 34 39.06 9.96 2.85
C VAL A 34 39.90 8.68 2.83
N PHE A 35 39.33 7.52 3.17
CA PHE A 35 40.02 6.24 3.04
C PHE A 35 40.34 5.92 1.57
N ALA A 36 39.45 6.21 0.62
CA ALA A 36 39.69 6.03 -0.82
C ALA A 36 40.80 6.91 -1.35
N PHE A 37 41.04 8.10 -0.77
CA PHE A 37 42.18 8.95 -1.09
C PHE A 37 43.54 8.37 -0.65
N LEU A 38 43.52 7.52 0.39
CA LEU A 38 44.73 6.92 0.95
C LEU A 38 45.23 5.69 0.18
N ASP A 39 44.40 5.18 -0.75
CA ASP A 39 44.75 4.01 -1.58
C ASP A 39 45.22 2.82 -0.69
N ASP A 40 46.37 2.24 -0.96
CA ASP A 40 46.91 1.07 -0.24
C ASP A 40 47.49 1.39 1.16
N PHE A 41 47.29 2.58 1.71
CA PHE A 41 47.85 2.94 2.99
C PHE A 41 47.16 2.20 4.15
N LYS A 42 47.89 1.39 4.88
CA LYS A 42 47.41 0.52 5.97
C LYS A 42 46.25 -0.40 5.48
N ASP A 43 45.14 -0.39 6.20
CA ASP A 43 43.92 -1.14 5.92
C ASP A 43 42.83 -0.27 5.29
N SER A 44 43.20 0.83 4.59
CA SER A 44 42.23 1.78 4.01
C SER A 44 41.20 1.11 3.13
N GLU A 45 41.61 0.11 2.32
CA GLU A 45 40.68 -0.66 1.46
C GLU A 45 39.61 -1.40 2.31
N GLN A 46 40.01 -2.08 3.37
CA GLN A 46 39.08 -2.73 4.29
C GLN A 46 38.16 -1.71 4.98
N ARG A 47 38.71 -0.55 5.38
CA ARG A 47 37.94 0.53 6.02
C ARG A 47 36.89 1.13 5.08
N ILE A 48 37.12 1.13 3.76
CA ILE A 48 36.10 1.52 2.78
C ILE A 48 34.91 0.54 2.83
N GLU A 49 35.17 -0.76 2.88
CA GLU A 49 34.08 -1.75 2.99
C GLU A 49 33.36 -1.63 4.35
N ASP A 50 34.09 -1.41 5.44
CA ASP A 50 33.48 -1.15 6.75
C ASP A 50 32.55 0.08 6.74
N CYS A 51 32.96 1.15 6.02
CA CYS A 51 32.12 2.33 5.83
C CYS A 51 30.84 2.01 5.05
N LYS A 52 30.94 1.22 3.99
CA LYS A 52 29.77 0.81 3.19
C LYS A 52 28.82 -0.04 4.01
N GLU A 53 29.36 -0.96 4.81
CA GLU A 53 28.54 -1.81 5.68
C GLU A 53 27.86 -0.99 6.77
N ALA A 54 28.58 -0.05 7.39
CA ALA A 54 28.00 0.87 8.37
C ALA A 54 26.88 1.76 7.78
N GLN A 55 27.06 2.26 6.54
CA GLN A 55 26.01 3.00 5.82
C GLN A 55 24.76 2.14 5.59
N LYS A 56 24.93 0.86 5.22
CA LYS A 56 23.82 -0.09 5.13
C LYS A 56 23.14 -0.29 6.48
N GLY A 57 23.92 -0.37 7.56
CA GLY A 57 23.41 -0.47 8.93
C GLY A 57 22.49 0.70 9.29
N VAL A 58 22.94 1.94 9.04
CA VAL A 58 22.13 3.16 9.29
C VAL A 58 20.83 3.14 8.50
N LYS A 59 20.87 2.75 7.22
CA LYS A 59 19.67 2.62 6.39
C LYS A 59 18.73 1.55 6.93
N TYR A 60 19.28 0.42 7.35
CA TYR A 60 18.51 -0.68 7.94
C TYR A 60 17.79 -0.23 9.22
N ASP A 61 18.51 0.42 10.15
CA ASP A 61 17.92 0.89 11.40
C ASP A 61 16.82 1.94 11.15
N LYS A 62 17.02 2.81 10.15
CA LYS A 62 15.97 3.73 9.69
C LYS A 62 14.74 2.99 9.16
N ALA A 63 14.93 1.94 8.37
CA ALA A 63 13.81 1.16 7.82
C ALA A 63 13.04 0.42 8.93
N VAL A 64 13.75 -0.08 9.95
CA VAL A 64 13.11 -0.69 11.14
C VAL A 64 12.25 0.35 11.87
N ALA A 65 12.78 1.54 12.12
CA ALA A 65 12.01 2.60 12.77
C ALA A 65 10.76 3.02 11.98
N LEU A 66 10.86 3.10 10.64
CA LEU A 66 9.71 3.36 9.76
C LEU A 66 8.67 2.23 9.84
N TYR A 67 9.11 0.98 9.84
CA TYR A 67 8.21 -0.16 10.01
C TYR A 67 7.47 -0.11 11.35
N ASP A 68 8.18 0.17 12.43
CA ASP A 68 7.63 0.25 13.78
C ASP A 68 6.65 1.44 13.94
N SER A 69 6.80 2.50 13.14
CA SER A 69 5.86 3.64 13.09
C SER A 69 4.67 3.44 12.14
N GLY A 70 4.63 2.32 11.41
CA GLY A 70 3.56 2.03 10.43
C GLY A 70 3.79 2.62 9.04
N GLU A 71 4.96 3.20 8.79
CA GLU A 71 5.33 3.77 7.48
C GLU A 71 5.87 2.67 6.55
N TYR A 72 5.02 1.68 6.25
CA TYR A 72 5.41 0.43 5.58
C TYR A 72 5.91 0.62 4.15
N GLU A 73 5.38 1.59 3.39
CA GLU A 73 5.83 1.86 2.02
C GLU A 73 7.28 2.38 1.98
N GLU A 74 7.63 3.31 2.87
CA GLU A 74 8.96 3.87 2.99
C GLU A 74 9.94 2.83 3.51
N ALA A 75 9.55 2.06 4.53
CA ALA A 75 10.34 0.96 5.07
C ALA A 75 10.63 -0.08 3.97
N GLN A 76 9.62 -0.49 3.20
CA GLN A 76 9.75 -1.44 2.11
C GLN A 76 10.78 -0.99 1.06
N LYS A 77 10.72 0.28 0.64
CA LYS A 77 11.66 0.85 -0.33
C LYS A 77 13.10 0.75 0.15
N ILE A 78 13.35 1.02 1.45
CA ILE A 78 14.69 0.96 2.02
C ILE A 78 15.14 -0.49 2.13
N PHE A 79 14.33 -1.41 2.66
CA PHE A 79 14.67 -2.83 2.77
C PHE A 79 14.96 -3.44 1.38
N SER A 80 14.15 -3.13 0.38
CA SER A 80 14.38 -3.55 -1.01
C SER A 80 15.73 -3.06 -1.56
N SER A 81 16.14 -1.83 -1.21
CA SER A 81 17.45 -1.28 -1.61
C SER A 81 18.63 -1.97 -0.94
N LEU A 82 18.42 -2.55 0.24
CA LEU A 82 19.44 -3.24 1.03
C LEU A 82 19.67 -4.70 0.60
N ARG A 83 18.72 -5.29 -0.13
CA ARG A 83 18.78 -6.68 -0.64
C ARG A 83 19.10 -7.69 0.46
N ASP A 84 20.28 -8.32 0.36
CA ASP A 84 20.72 -9.41 1.25
C ASP A 84 21.37 -8.91 2.55
N PHE A 85 21.28 -7.62 2.85
CA PHE A 85 21.84 -7.08 4.09
C PHE A 85 20.96 -7.46 5.29
N LYS A 86 21.53 -8.22 6.23
CA LYS A 86 20.80 -8.80 7.38
C LYS A 86 19.54 -9.55 6.90
N ASP A 87 18.41 -9.31 7.54
CA ASP A 87 17.08 -9.86 7.21
C ASP A 87 16.23 -8.91 6.36
N SER A 88 16.85 -8.03 5.56
CA SER A 88 16.13 -7.02 4.78
C SER A 88 15.11 -7.60 3.82
N ALA A 89 15.40 -8.75 3.19
CA ALA A 89 14.47 -9.41 2.28
C ALA A 89 13.21 -9.91 3.01
N ASP A 90 13.37 -10.49 4.20
CA ASP A 90 12.24 -10.94 5.03
C ASP A 90 11.43 -9.75 5.53
N ARG A 91 12.08 -8.66 5.93
CA ARG A 91 11.41 -7.43 6.36
C ARG A 91 10.69 -6.72 5.23
N GLU A 92 11.24 -6.75 4.03
CA GLU A 92 10.50 -6.28 2.84
C GLU A 92 9.20 -7.06 2.63
N ALA A 93 9.24 -8.38 2.80
CA ALA A 93 8.06 -9.21 2.71
C ALA A 93 7.03 -8.87 3.80
N LEU A 94 7.48 -8.63 5.05
CA LEU A 94 6.62 -8.18 6.15
C LEU A 94 5.96 -6.83 5.86
N CYS A 95 6.69 -5.85 5.31
CA CYS A 95 6.12 -4.57 4.90
C CYS A 95 5.01 -4.77 3.85
N ARG A 96 5.25 -5.64 2.86
CA ARG A 96 4.27 -5.96 1.82
C ARG A 96 3.02 -6.61 2.38
N ASP A 97 3.17 -7.50 3.37
CA ASP A 97 2.03 -8.13 4.04
C ASP A 97 1.26 -7.12 4.90
N ALA A 98 1.95 -6.22 5.61
CA ALA A 98 1.33 -5.15 6.37
C ALA A 98 0.50 -4.20 5.48
N LEU A 99 1.04 -3.79 4.33
CA LEU A 99 0.31 -2.96 3.35
C LEU A 99 -0.95 -3.66 2.81
N LYS A 100 -0.85 -4.97 2.50
CA LYS A 100 -2.03 -5.74 2.10
C LYS A 100 -3.06 -5.82 3.22
N ASN A 101 -2.61 -5.92 4.47
CA ASN A 101 -3.51 -5.95 5.61
C ASN A 101 -4.21 -4.61 5.82
N GLU A 102 -3.55 -3.49 5.61
CA GLU A 102 -4.18 -2.16 5.66
C GLU A 102 -5.28 -2.02 4.61
N GLU A 103 -5.01 -2.41 3.36
CA GLU A 103 -6.02 -2.37 2.30
C GLU A 103 -7.18 -3.35 2.58
N TYR A 104 -6.91 -4.52 3.14
CA TYR A 104 -7.93 -5.46 3.57
C TYR A 104 -8.85 -4.87 4.65
N GLU A 105 -8.31 -4.26 5.70
CA GLU A 105 -9.10 -3.63 6.75
C GLU A 105 -9.87 -2.40 6.22
N ARG A 106 -9.28 -1.65 5.30
CA ARG A 106 -9.97 -0.56 4.59
C ARG A 106 -11.18 -1.07 3.80
N ALA A 107 -11.04 -2.17 3.07
CA ALA A 107 -12.14 -2.78 2.33
C ALA A 107 -13.29 -3.21 3.28
N LYS A 108 -12.96 -3.79 4.43
CA LYS A 108 -13.97 -4.15 5.46
C LYS A 108 -14.68 -2.93 6.03
N ALA A 109 -13.97 -1.84 6.27
CA ALA A 109 -14.58 -0.58 6.70
C ALA A 109 -15.56 -0.04 5.65
N LEU A 110 -15.18 -0.05 4.37
CA LEU A 110 -16.05 0.34 3.26
C LEU A 110 -17.29 -0.56 3.13
N MET A 111 -17.16 -1.87 3.38
CA MET A 111 -18.31 -2.78 3.44
C MET A 111 -19.29 -2.40 4.57
N ALA A 112 -18.77 -2.06 5.75
CA ALA A 112 -19.57 -1.64 6.88
C ALA A 112 -20.34 -0.31 6.61
N GLU A 113 -19.75 0.57 5.79
CA GLU A 113 -20.37 1.82 5.33
C GLU A 113 -21.36 1.62 4.17
N GLY A 114 -21.43 0.41 3.59
CA GLY A 114 -22.26 0.11 2.43
C GLY A 114 -21.63 0.50 1.08
N SER A 115 -20.37 0.91 1.07
CA SER A 115 -19.59 1.26 -0.14
C SER A 115 -19.04 0.02 -0.84
N TYR A 116 -19.94 -0.89 -1.21
CA TYR A 116 -19.60 -2.23 -1.72
C TYR A 116 -18.80 -2.24 -3.02
N ASP A 117 -19.05 -1.28 -3.93
CA ASP A 117 -18.32 -1.22 -5.22
C ASP A 117 -16.84 -0.90 -5.00
N GLU A 118 -16.53 0.05 -4.10
CA GLU A 118 -15.15 0.40 -3.74
C GLU A 118 -14.47 -0.74 -2.97
N ALA A 119 -15.16 -1.31 -1.98
CA ALA A 119 -14.66 -2.47 -1.24
C ALA A 119 -14.33 -3.63 -2.16
N SER A 120 -15.22 -3.97 -3.10
CA SER A 120 -15.02 -5.04 -4.07
C SER A 120 -13.80 -4.81 -4.97
N SER A 121 -13.54 -3.56 -5.35
CA SER A 121 -12.37 -3.18 -6.14
C SER A 121 -11.07 -3.47 -5.37
N ILE A 122 -11.00 -3.05 -4.11
CA ILE A 122 -9.83 -3.30 -3.24
C ILE A 122 -9.64 -4.81 -3.02
N LEU A 123 -10.71 -5.53 -2.64
CA LEU A 123 -10.64 -6.98 -2.39
C LEU A 123 -10.18 -7.75 -3.63
N SER A 124 -10.64 -7.34 -4.82
CA SER A 124 -10.21 -7.94 -6.09
C SER A 124 -8.72 -7.70 -6.38
N SER A 125 -8.19 -6.53 -6.01
CA SER A 125 -6.75 -6.23 -6.18
C SER A 125 -5.86 -7.02 -5.24
N LEU A 126 -6.38 -7.41 -4.07
CA LEU A 126 -5.68 -8.24 -3.08
C LEU A 126 -5.64 -9.73 -3.46
N GLY A 127 -6.50 -10.18 -4.37
CA GLY A 127 -6.54 -11.54 -4.88
C GLY A 127 -6.81 -12.58 -3.79
N ASP A 128 -5.90 -13.55 -3.66
CA ASP A 128 -6.03 -14.67 -2.70
C ASP A 128 -5.62 -14.30 -1.26
N TYR A 129 -5.48 -13.01 -0.94
CA TYR A 129 -5.12 -12.58 0.41
C TYR A 129 -6.29 -12.82 1.37
N LYS A 130 -6.06 -13.58 2.44
CA LYS A 130 -7.08 -13.97 3.44
C LYS A 130 -8.37 -14.48 2.76
N ASP A 131 -9.50 -13.95 3.13
CA ASP A 131 -10.84 -14.29 2.62
C ASP A 131 -11.38 -13.25 1.62
N CYS A 132 -10.50 -12.50 0.93
CA CYS A 132 -10.88 -11.44 -0.01
C CYS A 132 -11.87 -11.91 -1.08
N SER A 133 -11.73 -13.13 -1.60
CA SER A 133 -12.66 -13.69 -2.60
C SER A 133 -14.08 -13.89 -2.06
N THR A 134 -14.20 -14.29 -0.79
CA THR A 134 -15.48 -14.42 -0.09
C THR A 134 -16.12 -13.05 0.12
N LEU A 135 -15.36 -12.10 0.69
CA LEU A 135 -15.83 -10.74 0.94
C LEU A 135 -16.22 -10.01 -0.36
N ALA A 136 -15.50 -10.22 -1.47
CA ALA A 136 -15.85 -9.67 -2.77
C ALA A 136 -17.20 -10.22 -3.26
N SER A 137 -17.49 -11.50 -3.01
CA SER A 137 -18.79 -12.10 -3.31
C SER A 137 -19.92 -11.52 -2.44
N GLU A 138 -19.64 -11.24 -1.17
CA GLU A 138 -20.56 -10.55 -0.26
C GLU A 138 -20.83 -9.11 -0.71
N CYS A 139 -19.79 -8.38 -1.16
CA CYS A 139 -19.96 -7.06 -1.76
C CYS A 139 -20.90 -7.10 -2.97
N ALA A 140 -20.75 -8.08 -3.85
CA ALA A 140 -21.63 -8.24 -5.01
C ALA A 140 -23.09 -8.54 -4.61
N ALA A 141 -23.30 -9.26 -3.50
CA ALA A 141 -24.63 -9.47 -2.92
C ALA A 141 -25.19 -8.16 -2.35
N GLY A 142 -24.39 -7.40 -1.59
CA GLY A 142 -24.77 -6.10 -1.04
C GLY A 142 -25.17 -5.08 -2.10
N VAL A 143 -24.41 -4.99 -3.20
CA VAL A 143 -24.77 -4.13 -4.36
C VAL A 143 -26.12 -4.52 -4.94
N ARG A 144 -26.38 -5.83 -5.11
CA ARG A 144 -27.68 -6.31 -5.61
C ARG A 144 -28.82 -5.95 -4.68
N GLU A 145 -28.63 -6.13 -3.37
CA GLU A 145 -29.65 -5.80 -2.37
C GLU A 145 -29.93 -4.29 -2.33
N ALA A 146 -28.89 -3.46 -2.36
CA ALA A 146 -29.03 -2.00 -2.42
C ALA A 146 -29.81 -1.56 -3.68
N LYS A 147 -29.52 -2.13 -4.85
CA LYS A 147 -30.24 -1.87 -6.09
C LYS A 147 -31.70 -2.33 -6.00
N TYR A 148 -31.96 -3.49 -5.42
CA TYR A 148 -33.33 -3.99 -5.21
C TYR A 148 -34.14 -3.06 -4.30
N ASN A 149 -33.59 -2.66 -3.17
CA ASN A 149 -34.23 -1.75 -2.22
C ASN A 149 -34.49 -0.39 -2.85
N ARG A 150 -33.54 0.12 -3.65
CA ARG A 150 -33.72 1.37 -4.41
C ARG A 150 -34.87 1.26 -5.43
N ALA A 151 -34.99 0.15 -6.14
CA ALA A 151 -36.08 -0.07 -7.08
C ALA A 151 -37.43 -0.13 -6.36
N LYS A 152 -37.49 -0.75 -5.18
CA LYS A 152 -38.69 -0.79 -4.32
C LYS A 152 -39.14 0.60 -3.89
N GLU A 153 -38.22 1.44 -3.43
CA GLU A 153 -38.51 2.83 -3.07
C GLU A 153 -39.04 3.64 -4.28
N LEU A 154 -38.45 3.44 -5.44
CA LEU A 154 -38.89 4.11 -6.70
C LEU A 154 -40.28 3.66 -7.12
N LEU A 155 -40.62 2.38 -6.95
CA LEU A 155 -41.96 1.85 -7.18
C LEU A 155 -42.99 2.50 -6.27
N GLU A 156 -42.67 2.68 -4.99
CA GLU A 156 -43.55 3.35 -4.01
C GLU A 156 -43.77 4.83 -4.35
N LYS A 157 -42.75 5.48 -4.93
CA LYS A 157 -42.83 6.88 -5.40
C LYS A 157 -43.51 7.06 -6.79
N GLY A 158 -43.97 5.98 -7.41
CA GLY A 158 -44.58 6.03 -8.75
C GLY A 158 -43.58 6.15 -9.91
N CYS A 159 -42.28 6.01 -9.63
CA CYS A 159 -41.24 6.09 -10.68
C CYS A 159 -41.02 4.72 -11.36
N TYR A 160 -42.10 4.18 -11.98
CA TYR A 160 -42.16 2.80 -12.47
C TYR A 160 -41.10 2.48 -13.54
N ASN A 161 -40.86 3.37 -14.49
CA ASN A 161 -39.85 3.16 -15.53
C ASN A 161 -38.45 3.05 -15.00
N THR A 162 -38.08 3.92 -14.05
CA THR A 162 -36.73 3.90 -13.40
C THR A 162 -36.57 2.65 -12.55
N ALA A 163 -37.59 2.27 -11.79
CA ALA A 163 -37.59 1.04 -11.01
C ALA A 163 -37.43 -0.19 -11.90
N ALA A 164 -38.20 -0.28 -13.02
CA ALA A 164 -38.12 -1.37 -13.96
C ALA A 164 -36.73 -1.48 -14.61
N THR A 165 -36.10 -0.37 -14.96
CA THR A 165 -34.73 -0.36 -15.53
C THR A 165 -33.72 -0.96 -14.57
N ILE A 166 -33.82 -0.65 -13.26
CA ILE A 166 -32.94 -1.22 -12.25
C ILE A 166 -33.19 -2.72 -12.10
N LEU A 167 -34.46 -3.13 -12.01
CA LEU A 167 -34.87 -4.51 -11.79
C LEU A 167 -34.55 -5.42 -12.98
N TYR A 168 -34.62 -4.90 -14.22
CA TYR A 168 -34.28 -5.65 -15.42
C TYR A 168 -32.84 -6.16 -15.41
N ASN A 169 -31.93 -5.39 -14.80
CA ASN A 169 -30.52 -5.75 -14.67
C ASN A 169 -30.21 -6.59 -13.40
N LEU A 170 -31.25 -6.92 -12.62
CA LEU A 170 -31.11 -7.76 -11.44
C LEU A 170 -31.65 -9.17 -11.73
N SER A 171 -30.80 -10.18 -11.49
CA SER A 171 -31.21 -11.58 -11.57
C SER A 171 -31.85 -12.02 -10.24
N GLY A 172 -32.91 -12.81 -10.31
CA GLY A 172 -33.57 -13.40 -9.14
C GLY A 172 -35.10 -13.37 -9.22
N LYS A 173 -35.75 -14.27 -8.48
CA LYS A 173 -37.21 -14.42 -8.49
C LYS A 173 -37.91 -13.17 -7.93
N ASP A 174 -37.32 -12.55 -6.91
CA ASP A 174 -37.90 -11.37 -6.25
C ASP A 174 -37.83 -10.13 -7.13
N ALA A 175 -36.72 -9.94 -7.85
CA ALA A 175 -36.60 -8.86 -8.84
C ALA A 175 -37.59 -9.01 -9.98
N ALA A 176 -37.78 -10.24 -10.49
CA ALA A 176 -38.76 -10.53 -11.52
C ALA A 176 -40.21 -10.32 -11.04
N ALA A 177 -40.52 -10.61 -9.79
CA ALA A 177 -41.84 -10.35 -9.21
C ALA A 177 -42.11 -8.85 -9.09
N LEU A 178 -41.14 -8.09 -8.59
CA LEU A 178 -41.24 -6.65 -8.45
C LEU A 178 -41.32 -5.92 -9.82
N LEU A 179 -40.63 -6.44 -10.83
CA LEU A 179 -40.68 -5.93 -12.20
C LEU A 179 -42.12 -6.06 -12.77
N ARG A 180 -42.77 -7.21 -12.56
CA ARG A 180 -44.17 -7.40 -12.99
C ARG A 180 -45.12 -6.44 -12.27
N GLU A 181 -44.84 -6.13 -11.01
CA GLU A 181 -45.63 -5.14 -10.28
C GLU A 181 -45.42 -3.72 -10.81
N CYS A 182 -44.23 -3.35 -11.23
CA CYS A 182 -43.98 -2.08 -11.93
C CYS A 182 -44.82 -1.96 -13.19
N ASP A 183 -44.80 -2.99 -14.03
CA ASP A 183 -45.56 -3.02 -15.31
C ASP A 183 -47.07 -2.91 -15.05
N LYS A 184 -47.59 -3.60 -14.02
CA LYS A 184 -49.00 -3.56 -13.65
C LYS A 184 -49.42 -2.17 -13.18
N ARG A 185 -48.68 -1.55 -12.29
CA ARG A 185 -48.99 -0.22 -11.74
C ARG A 185 -48.90 0.87 -12.82
N GLN A 186 -47.91 0.79 -13.68
CA GLN A 186 -47.77 1.71 -14.80
C GLN A 186 -48.97 1.65 -15.77
N LYS A 187 -49.47 0.44 -16.08
CA LYS A 187 -50.69 0.25 -16.90
C LYS A 187 -51.93 0.86 -16.28
N ILE A 188 -52.09 0.67 -14.94
CA ILE A 188 -53.21 1.24 -14.21
C ILE A 188 -53.16 2.77 -14.23
N GLU A 189 -51.98 3.36 -14.02
CA GLU A 189 -51.83 4.81 -14.06
C GLU A 189 -52.17 5.39 -15.44
N LEU A 190 -51.68 4.76 -16.52
CA LEU A 190 -52.04 5.14 -17.90
C LEU A 190 -53.54 5.03 -18.17
N CYS A 191 -54.25 4.05 -17.60
CA CYS A 191 -55.68 3.94 -17.78
C CYS A 191 -56.49 5.02 -17.02
N ASN A 192 -55.97 5.50 -15.89
CA ASN A 192 -56.63 6.52 -15.06
C ASN A 192 -56.40 7.96 -15.55
N THR A 193 -55.51 8.16 -16.50
CA THR A 193 -55.18 9.47 -17.10
C THR A 193 -56.02 9.79 -18.39
N TRP A 194 -56.90 8.85 -18.79
CA TRP A 194 -57.89 8.98 -19.89
C TRP A 194 -59.32 9.05 -19.35
#